data_e87c527f0fbd64b7cc1b2b7e8d90d975
#
_entry.id   e87c527f0fbd64b7cc1b2b7e8d90d975
#
_cell.length_a   1.000
_cell.length_b   1.000
_cell.length_c   1.000
_cell.angle_alpha   90.00
_cell.angle_beta   90.00
_cell.angle_gamma   90.00
#
_symmetry.space_group_name_H-M   'P 1'
#
loop_
_entity.id
_entity.type
_entity.pdbx_description
1 polymer ?
#
loop_
_entity_poly.entity_id
_entity_poly.type
_entity_poly.pdbx_seq_one_letter_code
_entity_poly.pdbx_strand_id
1 'polypeptide(L)'
;MKANKTINLSTKTNLLEQDLYEYKLQDVSQPELFREIFPYNEVPKVSYNYRHVPMDMPEHIYITDTSFRDGQQSREPYTTQQMVDLYKMLHRLGGPNGIVRQTEFFVYSKKDRDALERCMELGYEFPEITTWIRATKSDFELVKNIGIRETGILVSCSDYHIFKKMNLTRKQAMEKYLGVISDAIEAGLHPRCHFEDITRADYYGFVVPFATELMKLSKDSGVPIKIRACDTMGYGISYPGVSLPRSVPGIIYGLKHYAGVPSDMLEWHGHNDFYKAVVNSTTAWLYGCSGVNTSLFGIGERTGNTPLEAMVFEYAQLKGDLNGMDTTVITELAEYYEKEIGYHIPERTPFVGKNFNVTRAGVHADGLLKNEEIYNIFDT
;
A
#
# COMPACT_ATOMS: atom_id res chain seq x y z
N MET A 1 -11.52 -34.52 -17.01
CA MET A 1 -10.44 -34.34 -18.02
C MET A 1 -9.13 -34.18 -17.29
N LYS A 2 -8.15 -35.06 -17.54
CA LYS A 2 -6.78 -34.85 -17.03
C LYS A 2 -6.18 -33.71 -17.84
N ALA A 3 -5.93 -32.58 -17.21
CA ALA A 3 -5.15 -31.51 -17.83
C ALA A 3 -3.77 -32.10 -18.18
N ASN A 4 -3.38 -32.03 -19.44
CA ASN A 4 -2.01 -32.35 -19.86
C ASN A 4 -1.11 -31.32 -19.17
N LYS A 5 -0.37 -31.78 -18.16
CA LYS A 5 0.64 -30.97 -17.51
C LYS A 5 1.85 -30.91 -18.42
N THR A 6 2.12 -29.76 -19.01
CA THR A 6 3.32 -29.53 -19.79
C THR A 6 4.45 -29.14 -18.83
N ILE A 7 5.53 -29.89 -18.84
CA ILE A 7 6.75 -29.58 -18.09
C ILE A 7 7.74 -29.02 -19.10
N ASN A 8 8.18 -27.78 -18.88
CA ASN A 8 9.10 -27.08 -19.74
C ASN A 8 10.43 -26.83 -19.01
N LEU A 9 11.53 -26.86 -19.72
CA LEU A 9 12.80 -26.40 -19.19
C LEU A 9 12.85 -24.86 -19.33
N SER A 10 12.92 -24.18 -18.19
CA SER A 10 13.14 -22.73 -18.19
C SER A 10 14.58 -22.42 -18.63
N THR A 11 14.73 -21.65 -19.69
CA THR A 11 16.04 -21.20 -20.15
C THR A 11 16.69 -20.16 -19.24
N LYS A 12 15.87 -19.50 -18.41
CA LYS A 12 16.31 -18.48 -17.45
C LYS A 12 16.92 -19.10 -16.19
N THR A 13 16.27 -20.13 -15.65
CA THR A 13 16.65 -20.74 -14.37
C THR A 13 17.34 -22.10 -14.53
N ASN A 14 17.30 -22.68 -15.73
CA ASN A 14 17.74 -24.04 -16.04
C ASN A 14 17.04 -25.11 -15.17
N LEU A 15 15.82 -24.83 -14.76
CA LEU A 15 14.97 -25.74 -13.99
C LEU A 15 13.78 -26.22 -14.82
N LEU A 16 13.26 -27.38 -14.47
CA LEU A 16 12.00 -27.86 -15.00
C LEU A 16 10.85 -27.08 -14.35
N GLU A 17 10.14 -26.35 -15.16
CA GLU A 17 8.96 -25.57 -14.75
C GLU A 17 7.70 -26.25 -15.31
N GLN A 18 6.65 -26.22 -14.51
CA GLN A 18 5.33 -26.69 -14.90
C GLN A 18 4.47 -25.48 -15.26
N ASP A 19 3.57 -25.63 -16.22
CA ASP A 19 2.58 -24.59 -16.51
C ASP A 19 1.86 -24.19 -15.22
N LEU A 20 1.74 -22.87 -15.01
CA LEU A 20 1.07 -22.33 -13.85
C LEU A 20 -0.38 -22.82 -13.80
N TYR A 21 -0.81 -23.21 -12.60
CA TYR A 21 -2.20 -23.60 -12.40
C TYR A 21 -3.09 -22.36 -12.53
N GLU A 22 -4.07 -22.41 -13.46
CA GLU A 22 -5.05 -21.35 -13.60
C GLU A 22 -6.11 -21.50 -12.51
N TYR A 23 -6.09 -20.58 -11.55
CA TYR A 23 -7.09 -20.49 -10.51
C TYR A 23 -8.39 -19.91 -11.07
N LYS A 24 -9.51 -20.57 -10.78
CA LYS A 24 -10.84 -20.13 -11.25
C LYS A 24 -11.66 -19.60 -10.09
N LEU A 25 -12.52 -18.63 -10.38
CA LEU A 25 -13.48 -18.11 -9.41
C LEU A 25 -14.28 -19.27 -8.78
N GLN A 26 -14.31 -19.30 -7.45
CA GLN A 26 -15.14 -20.19 -6.65
C GLN A 26 -16.35 -19.42 -6.16
N ASP A 27 -17.45 -19.46 -6.91
CA ASP A 27 -18.70 -18.80 -6.53
C ASP A 27 -19.45 -19.68 -5.52
N VAL A 28 -19.18 -19.44 -4.25
CA VAL A 28 -19.74 -20.21 -3.13
C VAL A 28 -21.11 -19.64 -2.71
N SER A 29 -21.99 -20.49 -2.18
CA SER A 29 -23.32 -20.09 -1.73
C SER A 29 -23.33 -19.50 -0.31
N GLN A 30 -22.28 -19.72 0.46
CA GLN A 30 -22.11 -19.20 1.83
C GLN A 30 -20.76 -18.54 1.96
N PRO A 31 -20.63 -17.43 2.73
CA PRO A 31 -19.39 -16.72 2.90
C PRO A 31 -18.35 -17.54 3.66
N GLU A 32 -17.11 -17.56 3.16
CA GLU A 32 -15.95 -18.04 3.92
C GLU A 32 -15.41 -16.91 4.80
N LEU A 33 -15.61 -17.03 6.10
CA LEU A 33 -15.21 -16.02 7.06
C LEU A 33 -13.95 -16.41 7.87
N PHE A 34 -13.37 -17.57 7.57
CA PHE A 34 -12.18 -18.08 8.26
C PHE A 34 -12.28 -17.96 9.79
N ARG A 35 -13.42 -18.42 10.37
CA ARG A 35 -13.71 -18.23 11.80
C ARG A 35 -12.74 -18.92 12.74
N GLU A 36 -12.04 -19.97 12.30
CA GLU A 36 -10.96 -20.62 13.02
C GLU A 36 -9.72 -19.73 13.17
N ILE A 37 -9.52 -18.77 12.27
CA ILE A 37 -8.43 -17.76 12.30
C ILE A 37 -8.94 -16.44 12.88
N PHE A 38 -10.17 -16.04 12.53
CA PHE A 38 -10.80 -14.79 12.92
C PHE A 38 -12.07 -15.05 13.75
N PRO A 39 -11.96 -15.51 15.00
CA PRO A 39 -13.10 -15.89 15.84
C PRO A 39 -13.98 -14.71 16.30
N TYR A 40 -13.55 -13.46 16.15
CA TYR A 40 -14.14 -12.18 16.52
C TYR A 40 -14.21 -11.90 18.02
N ASN A 41 -14.54 -12.89 18.83
CA ASN A 41 -14.56 -12.79 20.31
C ASN A 41 -13.21 -13.10 20.99
N GLU A 42 -12.21 -13.41 20.20
CA GLU A 42 -10.85 -13.67 20.65
C GLU A 42 -9.85 -12.96 19.72
N VAL A 43 -8.58 -12.87 20.14
CA VAL A 43 -7.50 -12.37 19.28
C VAL A 43 -7.34 -13.24 18.03
N PRO A 44 -7.23 -12.66 16.83
CA PRO A 44 -7.02 -13.42 15.61
C PRO A 44 -5.79 -14.33 15.68
N LYS A 45 -5.96 -15.58 15.27
CA LYS A 45 -4.95 -16.63 15.34
C LYS A 45 -3.99 -16.55 14.16
N VAL A 46 -2.79 -17.07 14.32
CA VAL A 46 -1.82 -17.27 13.24
C VAL A 46 -1.77 -18.77 12.93
N SER A 47 -2.00 -19.12 11.67
CA SER A 47 -1.86 -20.51 11.22
C SER A 47 -0.62 -20.65 10.34
N TYR A 48 -0.01 -21.82 10.36
CA TYR A 48 1.20 -22.13 9.59
C TYR A 48 0.94 -23.32 8.69
N ASN A 49 1.39 -23.22 7.44
CA ASN A 49 1.46 -24.36 6.52
C ASN A 49 2.91 -24.71 6.15
N TYR A 50 3.87 -23.95 6.72
CA TYR A 50 5.31 -24.10 6.51
C TYR A 50 5.77 -24.00 5.05
N ARG A 51 4.95 -23.43 4.18
CA ARG A 51 5.33 -23.14 2.80
C ARG A 51 6.10 -21.83 2.75
N HIS A 52 7.23 -21.87 2.06
CA HIS A 52 8.06 -20.71 1.81
C HIS A 52 7.97 -20.34 0.33
N VAL A 53 7.93 -19.06 0.07
CA VAL A 53 8.07 -18.49 -1.27
C VAL A 53 9.41 -17.76 -1.37
N PRO A 54 10.09 -17.76 -2.52
CA PRO A 54 11.36 -17.05 -2.66
C PRO A 54 11.16 -15.54 -2.61
N MET A 55 12.14 -14.82 -2.07
CA MET A 55 12.22 -13.37 -2.24
C MET A 55 12.55 -13.04 -3.71
N ASP A 56 11.94 -11.96 -4.20
CA ASP A 56 12.10 -11.50 -5.58
C ASP A 56 11.90 -9.98 -5.61
N MET A 57 12.78 -9.26 -4.88
CA MET A 57 12.71 -7.80 -4.76
C MET A 57 12.90 -7.14 -6.13
N PRO A 58 12.00 -6.23 -6.54
CA PRO A 58 12.17 -5.49 -7.79
C PRO A 58 13.40 -4.60 -7.76
N GLU A 59 13.98 -4.33 -8.93
CA GLU A 59 15.07 -3.39 -9.07
C GLU A 59 14.65 -1.98 -8.62
N HIS A 60 13.44 -1.57 -8.99
CA HIS A 60 12.88 -0.27 -8.62
C HIS A 60 11.76 -0.46 -7.60
N ILE A 61 11.97 0.12 -6.41
CA ILE A 61 10.97 0.24 -5.36
C ILE A 61 10.72 1.70 -5.06
N TYR A 62 9.49 2.03 -4.61
CA TYR A 62 9.09 3.41 -4.35
C TYR A 62 8.03 3.49 -3.25
N ILE A 63 7.82 4.70 -2.75
CA ILE A 63 6.85 5.03 -1.71
C ILE A 63 5.72 5.82 -2.34
N THR A 64 4.48 5.58 -1.93
CA THR A 64 3.35 6.45 -2.22
C THR A 64 2.75 6.98 -0.93
N ASP A 65 2.18 8.17 -0.99
CA ASP A 65 1.57 8.85 0.14
C ASP A 65 0.05 8.88 0.03
N THR A 66 -0.65 8.72 1.15
CA THR A 66 -2.12 8.85 1.26
C THR A 66 -2.53 9.79 2.39
N SER A 67 -1.63 10.68 2.83
CA SER A 67 -1.91 11.63 3.93
C SER A 67 -3.13 12.50 3.64
N PHE A 68 -3.32 12.91 2.38
CA PHE A 68 -4.43 13.78 1.98
C PHE A 68 -5.75 13.02 1.71
N ARG A 69 -5.73 11.70 1.79
CA ARG A 69 -6.93 10.87 1.70
C ARG A 69 -7.14 10.08 2.99
N ASP A 70 -6.38 9.03 3.23
CA ASP A 70 -6.55 8.14 4.39
C ASP A 70 -6.18 8.85 5.70
N GLY A 71 -5.12 9.64 5.68
CA GLY A 71 -4.70 10.44 6.83
C GLY A 71 -5.76 11.44 7.30
N GLN A 72 -6.57 11.99 6.40
CA GLN A 72 -7.66 12.89 6.75
C GLN A 72 -8.88 12.20 7.41
N GLN A 73 -8.97 10.87 7.33
CA GLN A 73 -10.13 10.14 7.87
C GLN A 73 -10.08 9.95 9.39
N SER A 74 -8.93 10.19 10.00
CA SER A 74 -8.72 9.99 11.45
C SER A 74 -8.54 11.28 12.25
N ARG A 75 -8.62 12.45 11.60
CA ARG A 75 -8.39 13.74 12.20
C ARG A 75 -9.20 14.85 11.54
N GLU A 76 -9.16 16.05 12.12
CA GLU A 76 -9.67 17.26 11.46
C GLU A 76 -8.99 17.41 10.08
N PRO A 77 -9.77 17.60 9.00
CA PRO A 77 -9.24 17.74 7.65
C PRO A 77 -8.25 18.91 7.54
N TYR A 78 -7.16 18.72 6.79
CA TYR A 78 -6.22 19.80 6.49
C TYR A 78 -6.92 20.97 5.79
N THR A 79 -6.43 22.18 6.03
CA THR A 79 -6.79 23.34 5.21
C THR A 79 -6.14 23.21 3.82
N THR A 80 -6.66 23.96 2.85
CA THR A 80 -6.06 24.06 1.51
C THR A 80 -4.57 24.45 1.58
N GLN A 81 -4.22 25.42 2.44
CA GLN A 81 -2.83 25.87 2.59
C GLN A 81 -1.93 24.79 3.19
N GLN A 82 -2.41 24.09 4.22
CA GLN A 82 -1.66 22.98 4.82
C GLN A 82 -1.37 21.86 3.81
N MET A 83 -2.34 21.52 2.96
CA MET A 83 -2.11 20.50 1.91
C MET A 83 -1.04 20.95 0.91
N VAL A 84 -1.07 22.21 0.48
CA VAL A 84 -0.06 22.76 -0.44
C VAL A 84 1.33 22.78 0.19
N ASP A 85 1.44 23.17 1.46
CA ASP A 85 2.73 23.24 2.15
C ASP A 85 3.31 21.83 2.38
N LEU A 86 2.47 20.89 2.82
CA LEU A 86 2.88 19.48 2.95
C LEU A 86 3.26 18.85 1.60
N TYR A 87 2.57 19.18 0.51
CA TYR A 87 2.91 18.69 -0.82
C TYR A 87 4.29 19.18 -1.28
N LYS A 88 4.63 20.47 -1.01
CA LYS A 88 5.98 21.01 -1.25
C LYS A 88 7.05 20.27 -0.43
N MET A 89 6.75 19.95 0.83
CA MET A 89 7.66 19.20 1.68
C MET A 89 7.82 17.76 1.19
N LEU A 90 6.74 17.09 0.76
CA LEU A 90 6.81 15.76 0.15
C LEU A 90 7.65 15.73 -1.12
N HIS A 91 7.57 16.79 -1.96
CA HIS A 91 8.41 16.94 -3.14
C HIS A 91 9.89 17.04 -2.77
N ARG A 92 10.24 17.87 -1.79
CA ARG A 92 11.63 18.01 -1.30
C ARG A 92 12.13 16.71 -0.67
N LEU A 93 11.32 16.07 0.18
CA LEU A 93 11.65 14.80 0.82
C LEU A 93 11.92 13.71 -0.22
N GLY A 94 11.05 13.59 -1.24
CA GLY A 94 11.14 12.55 -2.26
C GLY A 94 12.29 12.74 -3.24
N GLY A 95 12.81 13.96 -3.34
CA GLY A 95 13.91 14.30 -4.25
C GLY A 95 13.56 14.15 -5.74
N PRO A 96 14.53 14.34 -6.62
CA PRO A 96 14.29 14.43 -8.06
C PRO A 96 14.02 13.07 -8.73
N ASN A 97 14.36 11.95 -8.07
CA ASN A 97 14.24 10.62 -8.65
C ASN A 97 12.89 9.93 -8.38
N GLY A 98 11.95 10.64 -7.74
CA GLY A 98 10.59 10.17 -7.51
C GLY A 98 10.52 8.93 -6.62
N ILE A 99 11.31 8.88 -5.54
CA ILE A 99 11.21 7.80 -4.56
C ILE A 99 9.91 7.92 -3.77
N VAL A 100 9.50 9.13 -3.37
CA VAL A 100 8.11 9.42 -3.03
C VAL A 100 7.39 9.68 -4.36
N ARG A 101 6.80 8.62 -4.92
CA ARG A 101 6.34 8.58 -6.33
C ARG A 101 5.01 9.27 -6.55
N GLN A 102 4.05 9.04 -5.68
CA GLN A 102 2.67 9.50 -5.83
C GLN A 102 2.10 9.96 -4.51
N THR A 103 1.14 10.91 -4.55
CA THR A 103 0.29 11.27 -3.40
C THR A 103 -1.17 11.27 -3.81
N GLU A 104 -2.04 10.82 -2.91
CA GLU A 104 -3.45 10.54 -3.18
C GLU A 104 -4.37 11.55 -2.50
N PHE A 105 -5.25 12.18 -3.28
CA PHE A 105 -6.20 13.19 -2.82
C PHE A 105 -7.65 12.70 -2.87
N PHE A 106 -8.50 13.21 -1.96
CA PHE A 106 -9.93 13.28 -2.19
C PHE A 106 -10.29 14.39 -3.19
N VAL A 107 -11.44 14.23 -3.85
CA VAL A 107 -11.93 15.17 -4.87
C VAL A 107 -13.37 15.64 -4.62
N TYR A 108 -13.99 15.22 -3.51
CA TYR A 108 -15.41 15.46 -3.29
C TYR A 108 -15.73 16.85 -2.74
N SER A 109 -14.91 17.38 -1.85
CA SER A 109 -15.14 18.72 -1.31
C SER A 109 -14.52 19.82 -2.19
N LYS A 110 -15.06 21.03 -2.15
CA LYS A 110 -14.46 22.18 -2.82
C LYS A 110 -13.04 22.42 -2.30
N LYS A 111 -12.85 22.31 -0.99
CA LYS A 111 -11.56 22.51 -0.33
C LYS A 111 -10.48 21.55 -0.89
N ASP A 112 -10.81 20.25 -1.05
CA ASP A 112 -9.87 19.26 -1.56
C ASP A 112 -9.51 19.54 -3.03
N ARG A 113 -10.50 19.93 -3.85
CA ARG A 113 -10.25 20.32 -5.24
C ARG A 113 -9.38 21.59 -5.34
N ASP A 114 -9.71 22.63 -4.57
CA ASP A 114 -8.90 23.87 -4.54
C ASP A 114 -7.44 23.57 -4.11
N ALA A 115 -7.24 22.66 -3.15
CA ALA A 115 -5.90 22.23 -2.74
C ALA A 115 -5.16 21.47 -3.85
N LEU A 116 -5.85 20.53 -4.48
CA LEU A 116 -5.32 19.72 -5.56
C LEU A 116 -4.93 20.59 -6.77
N GLU A 117 -5.80 21.51 -7.22
CA GLU A 117 -5.51 22.44 -8.31
C GLU A 117 -4.26 23.29 -8.01
N ARG A 118 -4.15 23.86 -6.79
CA ARG A 118 -2.97 24.61 -6.38
C ARG A 118 -1.70 23.76 -6.30
N CYS A 119 -1.81 22.47 -5.93
CA CYS A 119 -0.68 21.55 -5.96
C CYS A 119 -0.26 21.25 -7.42
N MET A 120 -1.21 21.07 -8.33
CA MET A 120 -0.93 20.86 -9.76
C MET A 120 -0.23 22.08 -10.39
N GLU A 121 -0.63 23.32 -10.01
CA GLU A 121 -0.02 24.56 -10.49
C GLU A 121 1.48 24.68 -10.15
N LEU A 122 1.98 23.95 -9.14
CA LEU A 122 3.41 23.91 -8.81
C LEU A 122 4.25 23.19 -9.87
N GLY A 123 3.64 22.35 -10.72
CA GLY A 123 4.29 21.71 -11.84
C GLY A 123 5.37 20.68 -11.47
N TYR A 124 5.30 20.12 -10.27
CA TYR A 124 6.25 19.08 -9.83
C TYR A 124 5.98 17.77 -10.57
N GLU A 125 7.05 17.12 -11.03
CA GLU A 125 6.96 15.77 -11.59
C GLU A 125 6.62 14.75 -10.48
N PHE A 126 7.27 14.89 -9.31
CA PHE A 126 7.04 14.01 -8.16
C PHE A 126 6.81 14.82 -6.88
N PRO A 127 5.96 14.29 -5.96
CA PRO A 127 5.06 13.15 -6.17
C PRO A 127 3.96 13.48 -7.19
N GLU A 128 3.69 12.52 -8.09
CA GLU A 128 2.55 12.61 -9.00
C GLU A 128 1.24 12.64 -8.21
N ILE A 129 0.34 13.52 -8.59
CA ILE A 129 -0.97 13.62 -7.94
C ILE A 129 -1.91 12.57 -8.48
N THR A 130 -2.48 11.75 -7.61
CA THR A 130 -3.52 10.78 -7.89
C THR A 130 -4.75 11.03 -7.05
N THR A 131 -5.85 10.38 -7.39
CA THR A 131 -7.13 10.55 -6.68
C THR A 131 -7.66 9.23 -6.17
N TRP A 132 -8.67 9.30 -5.31
CA TRP A 132 -9.47 8.17 -4.90
C TRP A 132 -10.95 8.50 -5.05
N ILE A 133 -11.70 7.59 -5.65
CA ILE A 133 -13.12 7.76 -5.93
C ILE A 133 -13.92 6.50 -5.59
N ARG A 134 -15.21 6.71 -5.42
CA ARG A 134 -16.21 5.63 -5.46
C ARG A 134 -16.39 5.20 -6.92
N ALA A 135 -16.80 3.98 -7.12
CA ALA A 135 -16.94 3.39 -8.45
C ALA A 135 -18.26 3.85 -9.13
N THR A 136 -18.39 5.14 -9.50
CA THR A 136 -19.54 5.68 -10.23
C THR A 136 -19.13 6.50 -11.44
N LYS A 137 -19.95 6.51 -12.50
CA LYS A 137 -19.67 7.29 -13.73
C LYS A 137 -19.50 8.79 -13.46
N SER A 138 -20.29 9.35 -12.53
CA SER A 138 -20.15 10.77 -12.15
C SER A 138 -18.81 11.08 -11.50
N ASP A 139 -18.26 10.13 -10.77
CA ASP A 139 -16.95 10.30 -10.12
C ASP A 139 -15.82 10.26 -11.17
N PHE A 140 -15.95 9.45 -12.24
CA PHE A 140 -14.99 9.43 -13.36
C PHE A 140 -14.92 10.75 -14.10
N GLU A 141 -16.08 11.36 -14.39
CA GLU A 141 -16.11 12.69 -15.01
C GLU A 141 -15.48 13.75 -14.11
N LEU A 142 -15.66 13.66 -12.81
CA LEU A 142 -15.02 14.58 -11.86
C LEU A 142 -13.51 14.50 -11.95
N VAL A 143 -12.91 13.31 -11.95
CA VAL A 143 -11.45 13.12 -12.07
C VAL A 143 -10.92 13.60 -13.42
N LYS A 144 -11.62 13.26 -14.49
CA LYS A 144 -11.26 13.67 -15.86
C LYS A 144 -11.27 15.19 -16.01
N ASN A 145 -12.28 15.89 -15.49
CA ASN A 145 -12.38 17.34 -15.57
C ASN A 145 -11.26 18.07 -14.82
N ILE A 146 -10.68 17.44 -13.80
CA ILE A 146 -9.50 17.95 -13.08
C ILE A 146 -8.21 17.71 -13.89
N GLY A 147 -8.20 16.79 -14.87
CA GLY A 147 -7.05 16.47 -15.70
C GLY A 147 -6.13 15.39 -15.11
N ILE A 148 -6.58 14.67 -14.09
CA ILE A 148 -5.85 13.56 -13.48
C ILE A 148 -6.16 12.26 -14.23
N ARG A 149 -5.15 11.43 -14.41
CA ARG A 149 -5.28 10.16 -15.15
C ARG A 149 -5.44 8.96 -14.23
N GLU A 150 -4.65 8.86 -13.15
CA GLU A 150 -4.69 7.70 -12.25
C GLU A 150 -5.63 7.94 -11.07
N THR A 151 -6.52 6.99 -10.82
CA THR A 151 -7.45 7.05 -9.70
C THR A 151 -7.60 5.70 -8.99
N GLY A 152 -7.67 5.74 -7.66
CA GLY A 152 -7.98 4.59 -6.83
C GLY A 152 -9.48 4.24 -6.93
N ILE A 153 -9.78 2.96 -7.13
CA ILE A 153 -11.13 2.39 -7.16
C ILE A 153 -11.21 1.28 -6.13
N LEU A 154 -12.17 1.38 -5.21
CA LEU A 154 -12.35 0.40 -4.16
C LEU A 154 -13.00 -0.88 -4.69
N VAL A 155 -12.30 -2.01 -4.52
CA VAL A 155 -12.80 -3.34 -4.86
C VAL A 155 -12.56 -4.27 -3.68
N SER A 156 -13.61 -4.57 -2.91
CA SER A 156 -13.50 -5.39 -1.71
C SER A 156 -13.35 -6.86 -2.05
N CYS A 157 -12.41 -7.56 -1.40
CA CYS A 157 -12.05 -8.94 -1.77
C CYS A 157 -12.55 -9.99 -0.77
N SER A 158 -12.82 -9.62 0.48
CA SER A 158 -13.26 -10.59 1.48
C SER A 158 -14.76 -10.85 1.44
N ASP A 159 -15.16 -12.05 1.81
CA ASP A 159 -16.57 -12.41 1.94
C ASP A 159 -17.30 -11.63 3.05
N TYR A 160 -16.54 -11.03 3.99
CA TYR A 160 -17.11 -10.06 4.93
C TYR A 160 -17.74 -8.86 4.21
N HIS A 161 -17.06 -8.36 3.19
CA HIS A 161 -17.56 -7.24 2.39
C HIS A 161 -18.53 -7.70 1.29
N ILE A 162 -18.18 -8.73 0.54
CA ILE A 162 -18.98 -9.21 -0.60
C ILE A 162 -20.37 -9.64 -0.13
N PHE A 163 -20.45 -10.57 0.82
CA PHE A 163 -21.72 -11.13 1.27
C PHE A 163 -22.42 -10.25 2.31
N LYS A 164 -21.70 -9.75 3.33
CA LYS A 164 -22.35 -9.10 4.49
C LYS A 164 -22.59 -7.60 4.30
N LYS A 165 -21.68 -6.90 3.58
CA LYS A 165 -21.80 -5.45 3.32
C LYS A 165 -22.56 -5.17 2.02
N MET A 166 -22.22 -5.87 0.94
CA MET A 166 -22.77 -5.60 -0.38
C MET A 166 -23.97 -6.53 -0.74
N ASN A 167 -24.13 -7.61 -0.01
CA ASN A 167 -25.16 -8.64 -0.28
C ASN A 167 -25.09 -9.18 -1.72
N LEU A 168 -23.87 -9.52 -2.16
CA LEU A 168 -23.57 -10.07 -3.50
C LEU A 168 -22.96 -11.46 -3.36
N THR A 169 -23.05 -12.26 -4.43
CA THR A 169 -22.16 -13.43 -4.61
C THR A 169 -20.79 -12.96 -5.10
N ARG A 170 -19.76 -13.82 -5.02
CA ARG A 170 -18.44 -13.52 -5.55
C ARG A 170 -18.47 -13.24 -7.06
N LYS A 171 -19.29 -13.97 -7.81
CA LYS A 171 -19.48 -13.77 -9.25
C LYS A 171 -20.07 -12.39 -9.54
N GLN A 172 -21.14 -12.01 -8.85
CA GLN A 172 -21.76 -10.69 -8.99
C GLN A 172 -20.82 -9.55 -8.62
N ALA A 173 -20.00 -9.73 -7.56
CA ALA A 173 -18.99 -8.75 -7.16
C ALA A 173 -17.92 -8.58 -8.25
N MET A 174 -17.38 -9.68 -8.77
CA MET A 174 -16.39 -9.66 -9.85
C MET A 174 -16.94 -9.00 -11.12
N GLU A 175 -18.14 -9.37 -11.58
CA GLU A 175 -18.79 -8.77 -12.74
C GLU A 175 -19.00 -7.26 -12.56
N LYS A 176 -19.48 -6.84 -11.38
CA LYS A 176 -19.65 -5.42 -11.04
C LYS A 176 -18.32 -4.67 -11.08
N TYR A 177 -17.27 -5.21 -10.47
CA TYR A 177 -15.96 -4.55 -10.42
C TYR A 177 -15.33 -4.42 -11.80
N LEU A 178 -15.36 -5.50 -12.60
CA LEU A 178 -14.85 -5.47 -13.97
C LEU A 178 -15.61 -4.46 -14.83
N GLY A 179 -16.93 -4.38 -14.71
CA GLY A 179 -17.73 -3.39 -15.42
C GLY A 179 -17.33 -1.95 -15.06
N VAL A 180 -17.18 -1.65 -13.78
CA VAL A 180 -16.73 -0.33 -13.30
C VAL A 180 -15.34 0.02 -13.80
N ILE A 181 -14.41 -0.93 -13.80
CA ILE A 181 -13.03 -0.70 -14.24
C ILE A 181 -12.98 -0.50 -15.76
N SER A 182 -13.79 -1.24 -16.54
CA SER A 182 -13.97 -0.99 -17.97
C SER A 182 -14.52 0.41 -18.24
N ASP A 183 -15.56 0.83 -17.51
CA ASP A 183 -16.12 2.20 -17.62
C ASP A 183 -15.05 3.28 -17.32
N ALA A 184 -14.18 3.05 -16.33
CA ALA A 184 -13.08 3.96 -16.01
C ALA A 184 -12.04 4.06 -17.15
N ILE A 185 -11.67 2.92 -17.73
CA ILE A 185 -10.77 2.85 -18.89
C ILE A 185 -11.37 3.56 -20.10
N GLU A 186 -12.67 3.34 -20.39
CA GLU A 186 -13.39 4.01 -21.47
C GLU A 186 -13.45 5.53 -21.24
N ALA A 187 -13.51 5.97 -19.99
CA ALA A 187 -13.41 7.39 -19.63
C ALA A 187 -11.98 7.98 -19.79
N GLY A 188 -10.99 7.17 -20.12
CA GLY A 188 -9.58 7.57 -20.30
C GLY A 188 -8.78 7.60 -19.01
N LEU A 189 -9.23 6.91 -17.96
CA LEU A 189 -8.55 6.83 -16.66
C LEU A 189 -7.68 5.57 -16.56
N HIS A 190 -6.65 5.64 -15.74
CA HIS A 190 -5.81 4.52 -15.34
C HIS A 190 -6.27 4.03 -13.97
N PRO A 191 -6.94 2.87 -13.89
CA PRO A 191 -7.47 2.37 -12.62
C PRO A 191 -6.36 1.83 -11.71
N ARG A 192 -6.40 2.22 -10.42
CA ARG A 192 -5.69 1.55 -9.34
C ARG A 192 -6.70 0.84 -8.47
N CYS A 193 -6.78 -0.47 -8.59
CA CYS A 193 -7.75 -1.31 -7.89
C CYS A 193 -7.29 -1.57 -6.45
N HIS A 194 -8.01 -1.02 -5.47
CA HIS A 194 -7.76 -1.25 -4.05
C HIS A 194 -8.44 -2.54 -3.61
N PHE A 195 -7.68 -3.62 -3.46
CA PHE A 195 -8.15 -4.93 -2.99
C PHE A 195 -8.40 -4.89 -1.47
N GLU A 196 -9.49 -4.23 -1.08
CA GLU A 196 -9.87 -4.05 0.32
C GLU A 196 -10.02 -5.40 1.03
N ASP A 197 -9.42 -5.49 2.23
CA ASP A 197 -9.52 -6.64 3.13
C ASP A 197 -8.93 -7.94 2.58
N ILE A 198 -7.84 -7.85 1.83
CA ILE A 198 -7.19 -8.99 1.19
C ILE A 198 -6.70 -10.05 2.18
N THR A 199 -6.34 -9.63 3.40
CA THR A 199 -5.83 -10.50 4.47
C THR A 199 -6.90 -11.35 5.16
N ARG A 200 -8.20 -11.19 4.79
CA ARG A 200 -9.31 -12.07 5.17
C ARG A 200 -10.05 -12.66 3.97
N ALA A 201 -9.51 -12.50 2.77
CA ALA A 201 -10.16 -12.96 1.54
C ALA A 201 -9.82 -14.42 1.21
N ASP A 202 -10.71 -15.10 0.51
CA ASP A 202 -10.37 -16.36 -0.14
C ASP A 202 -9.40 -16.10 -1.30
N TYR A 203 -8.12 -16.32 -1.00
CA TYR A 203 -7.04 -15.93 -1.87
C TYR A 203 -7.07 -16.65 -3.23
N TYR A 204 -7.24 -17.96 -3.21
CA TYR A 204 -7.25 -18.78 -4.43
C TYR A 204 -8.62 -18.85 -5.10
N GLY A 205 -9.70 -18.72 -4.33
CA GLY A 205 -11.06 -18.78 -4.85
C GLY A 205 -11.60 -17.46 -5.37
N PHE A 206 -11.01 -16.31 -4.96
CA PHE A 206 -11.47 -15.00 -5.39
C PHE A 206 -10.32 -14.05 -5.82
N VAL A 207 -9.31 -13.85 -4.95
CA VAL A 207 -8.29 -12.81 -5.18
C VAL A 207 -7.49 -13.06 -6.46
N VAL A 208 -6.90 -14.25 -6.59
CA VAL A 208 -6.10 -14.60 -7.79
C VAL A 208 -6.95 -14.61 -9.06
N PRO A 209 -8.14 -15.27 -9.11
CA PRO A 209 -9.02 -15.19 -10.27
C PRO A 209 -9.37 -13.77 -10.68
N PHE A 210 -9.74 -12.92 -9.73
CA PHE A 210 -10.10 -11.52 -10.02
C PHE A 210 -8.91 -10.72 -10.54
N ALA A 211 -7.73 -10.84 -9.92
CA ALA A 211 -6.52 -10.20 -10.40
C ALA A 211 -6.13 -10.68 -11.81
N THR A 212 -6.32 -11.97 -12.12
CA THR A 212 -6.10 -12.54 -13.46
C THR A 212 -7.00 -11.88 -14.50
N GLU A 213 -8.29 -11.71 -14.21
CA GLU A 213 -9.22 -11.03 -15.12
C GLU A 213 -8.87 -9.56 -15.32
N LEU A 214 -8.39 -8.86 -14.26
CA LEU A 214 -7.88 -7.49 -14.40
C LEU A 214 -6.64 -7.41 -15.30
N MET A 215 -5.73 -8.37 -15.20
CA MET A 215 -4.54 -8.40 -16.09
C MET A 215 -4.92 -8.71 -17.54
N LYS A 216 -5.94 -9.54 -17.77
CA LYS A 216 -6.51 -9.73 -19.13
C LYS A 216 -7.10 -8.43 -19.64
N LEU A 217 -7.93 -7.76 -18.85
CA LEU A 217 -8.54 -6.47 -19.22
C LEU A 217 -7.48 -5.40 -19.51
N SER A 218 -6.42 -5.33 -18.69
CA SER A 218 -5.29 -4.42 -18.91
C SER A 218 -4.59 -4.69 -20.24
N LYS A 219 -4.34 -5.96 -20.56
CA LYS A 219 -3.72 -6.36 -21.81
C LYS A 219 -4.61 -6.05 -23.02
N ASP A 220 -5.90 -6.35 -22.92
CA ASP A 220 -6.85 -6.19 -24.03
C ASP A 220 -7.13 -4.72 -24.33
N SER A 221 -7.18 -3.86 -23.31
CA SER A 221 -7.38 -2.41 -23.43
C SER A 221 -6.11 -1.64 -23.77
N GLY A 222 -4.93 -2.20 -23.49
CA GLY A 222 -3.66 -1.49 -23.55
C GLY A 222 -3.46 -0.44 -22.45
N VAL A 223 -4.36 -0.39 -21.45
CA VAL A 223 -4.29 0.55 -20.33
C VAL A 223 -3.75 -0.19 -19.09
N PRO A 224 -2.69 0.32 -18.44
CA PRO A 224 -2.17 -0.30 -17.24
C PRO A 224 -3.19 -0.24 -16.09
N ILE A 225 -3.39 -1.37 -15.42
CA ILE A 225 -4.21 -1.49 -14.22
C ILE A 225 -3.29 -1.82 -13.05
N LYS A 226 -3.24 -0.93 -12.06
CA LYS A 226 -2.53 -1.18 -10.81
C LYS A 226 -3.40 -1.94 -9.82
N ILE A 227 -2.78 -2.78 -9.00
CA ILE A 227 -3.40 -3.45 -7.88
C ILE A 227 -2.73 -3.01 -6.59
N ARG A 228 -3.52 -2.43 -5.68
CA ARG A 228 -3.11 -2.13 -4.31
C ARG A 228 -3.67 -3.21 -3.40
N ALA A 229 -2.80 -4.08 -2.87
CA ALA A 229 -3.15 -5.08 -1.88
C ALA A 229 -3.32 -4.41 -0.51
N CYS A 230 -4.55 -4.39 0.03
CA CYS A 230 -4.88 -3.64 1.24
C CYS A 230 -5.06 -4.58 2.44
N ASP A 231 -4.12 -4.52 3.38
CA ASP A 231 -4.24 -5.10 4.72
C ASP A 231 -5.09 -4.20 5.61
N THR A 232 -6.38 -4.15 5.30
CA THR A 232 -7.34 -3.19 5.85
C THR A 232 -7.45 -3.26 7.38
N MET A 233 -7.25 -4.42 7.96
CA MET A 233 -7.39 -4.66 9.41
C MET A 233 -6.04 -4.90 10.11
N GLY A 234 -4.92 -4.72 9.43
CA GLY A 234 -3.59 -4.96 9.98
C GLY A 234 -3.31 -6.43 10.34
N TYR A 235 -3.99 -7.38 9.68
CA TYR A 235 -3.84 -8.81 9.95
C TYR A 235 -2.68 -9.48 9.22
N GLY A 236 -2.03 -8.77 8.31
CA GLY A 236 -0.86 -9.26 7.58
C GLY A 236 0.25 -9.77 8.50
N ILE A 237 0.92 -10.83 8.09
CA ILE A 237 2.00 -11.47 8.85
C ILE A 237 3.17 -11.75 7.90
N SER A 238 4.35 -11.28 8.30
CA SER A 238 5.60 -11.47 7.56
C SER A 238 6.41 -12.70 8.01
N TYR A 239 5.94 -13.45 9.02
CA TYR A 239 6.69 -14.60 9.54
C TYR A 239 6.77 -15.72 8.49
N PRO A 240 7.93 -16.37 8.37
CA PRO A 240 8.11 -17.49 7.45
C PRO A 240 7.09 -18.61 7.71
N GLY A 241 6.54 -19.18 6.64
CA GLY A 241 5.65 -20.34 6.74
C GLY A 241 4.22 -20.05 7.23
N VAL A 242 3.86 -18.79 7.43
CA VAL A 242 2.46 -18.40 7.72
C VAL A 242 1.59 -18.68 6.51
N SER A 243 0.40 -19.22 6.77
CA SER A 243 -0.57 -19.55 5.72
C SER A 243 -1.35 -18.31 5.23
N LEU A 244 -1.81 -18.38 3.98
CA LEU A 244 -2.85 -17.48 3.48
C LEU A 244 -4.15 -17.66 4.31
N PRO A 245 -4.95 -16.62 4.44
CA PRO A 245 -4.85 -15.31 3.76
C PRO A 245 -3.94 -14.30 4.46
N ARG A 246 -3.29 -14.63 5.59
CA ARG A 246 -2.52 -13.68 6.39
C ARG A 246 -1.06 -13.50 5.95
N SER A 247 -0.52 -14.36 5.12
CA SER A 247 0.88 -14.33 4.67
C SER A 247 1.15 -13.18 3.70
N VAL A 248 1.87 -12.15 4.10
CA VAL A 248 2.29 -11.06 3.20
C VAL A 248 3.17 -11.60 2.06
N PRO A 249 4.20 -12.45 2.32
CA PRO A 249 4.96 -13.09 1.25
C PRO A 249 4.08 -13.86 0.27
N GLY A 250 3.14 -14.66 0.78
CA GLY A 250 2.24 -15.46 -0.05
C GLY A 250 1.29 -14.64 -0.91
N ILE A 251 0.78 -13.53 -0.37
CA ILE A 251 -0.09 -12.58 -1.10
C ILE A 251 0.67 -11.95 -2.27
N ILE A 252 1.83 -11.37 -2.02
CA ILE A 252 2.60 -10.68 -3.06
C ILE A 252 3.09 -11.68 -4.12
N TYR A 253 3.66 -12.81 -3.68
CA TYR A 253 4.10 -13.85 -4.59
C TYR A 253 2.98 -14.36 -5.52
N GLY A 254 1.81 -14.62 -4.96
CA GLY A 254 0.70 -15.15 -5.76
C GLY A 254 0.08 -14.13 -6.72
N LEU A 255 -0.02 -12.86 -6.35
CA LEU A 255 -0.44 -11.80 -7.28
C LEU A 255 0.53 -11.67 -8.44
N LYS A 256 1.83 -11.71 -8.16
CA LYS A 256 2.87 -11.63 -9.20
C LYS A 256 2.91 -12.87 -10.09
N HIS A 257 2.97 -14.07 -9.50
CA HIS A 257 3.28 -15.30 -10.25
C HIS A 257 2.05 -16.08 -10.70
N TYR A 258 0.93 -16.02 -9.99
CA TYR A 258 -0.30 -16.72 -10.41
C TYR A 258 -1.25 -15.85 -11.21
N ALA A 259 -1.37 -14.57 -10.85
CA ALA A 259 -2.22 -13.63 -11.56
C ALA A 259 -1.47 -12.82 -12.64
N GLY A 260 -0.14 -12.84 -12.65
CA GLY A 260 0.68 -12.16 -13.64
C GLY A 260 0.77 -10.64 -13.45
N VAL A 261 0.56 -10.13 -12.23
CA VAL A 261 0.65 -8.70 -11.95
C VAL A 261 2.12 -8.26 -12.00
N PRO A 262 2.49 -7.31 -12.87
CA PRO A 262 3.85 -6.78 -12.90
C PRO A 262 4.20 -6.08 -11.59
N SER A 263 5.47 -6.14 -11.18
CA SER A 263 5.93 -5.56 -9.91
C SER A 263 5.64 -4.06 -9.80
N ASP A 264 5.81 -3.30 -10.88
CA ASP A 264 5.56 -1.87 -10.97
C ASP A 264 4.06 -1.50 -10.95
N MET A 265 3.19 -2.48 -11.21
CA MET A 265 1.74 -2.38 -11.10
C MET A 265 1.20 -2.96 -9.77
N LEU A 266 2.06 -3.32 -8.84
CA LEU A 266 1.69 -3.89 -7.55
C LEU A 266 2.13 -2.98 -6.41
N GLU A 267 1.19 -2.66 -5.53
CA GLU A 267 1.38 -1.80 -4.38
C GLU A 267 0.80 -2.45 -3.12
N TRP A 268 1.47 -2.28 -1.99
CA TRP A 268 1.00 -2.71 -0.66
C TRP A 268 0.51 -1.53 0.15
N HIS A 269 -0.62 -1.69 0.83
CA HIS A 269 -1.17 -0.74 1.79
C HIS A 269 -1.49 -1.46 3.10
N GLY A 270 -0.89 -1.06 4.20
CA GLY A 270 -1.02 -1.72 5.48
C GLY A 270 -1.43 -0.80 6.61
N HIS A 271 -2.35 -1.29 7.47
CA HIS A 271 -2.70 -0.66 8.74
C HIS A 271 -1.89 -1.24 9.91
N ASN A 272 -1.77 -0.47 10.99
CA ASN A 272 -0.84 -0.74 12.08
C ASN A 272 -1.47 -1.35 13.34
N ASP A 273 -2.65 -1.98 13.20
CA ASP A 273 -3.44 -2.49 14.33
C ASP A 273 -2.69 -3.49 15.20
N PHE A 274 -1.69 -4.18 14.66
CA PHE A 274 -0.84 -5.13 15.39
C PHE A 274 0.65 -4.78 15.35
N TYR A 275 1.00 -3.49 15.19
CA TYR A 275 2.40 -3.00 15.13
C TYR A 275 3.25 -3.66 14.03
N LYS A 276 2.66 -3.98 12.88
CA LYS A 276 3.35 -4.68 11.79
C LYS A 276 3.38 -3.91 10.48
N ALA A 277 2.85 -2.70 10.43
CA ALA A 277 2.72 -1.95 9.17
C ALA A 277 4.06 -1.77 8.46
N VAL A 278 5.12 -1.36 9.16
CA VAL A 278 6.45 -1.16 8.57
C VAL A 278 7.02 -2.48 8.05
N VAL A 279 7.14 -3.49 8.91
CA VAL A 279 7.72 -4.78 8.52
C VAL A 279 6.94 -5.48 7.41
N ASN A 280 5.62 -5.32 7.37
CA ASN A 280 4.79 -5.88 6.30
C ASN A 280 5.03 -5.14 4.98
N SER A 281 5.20 -3.81 4.99
CA SER A 281 5.50 -3.00 3.81
C SER A 281 6.89 -3.33 3.25
N THR A 282 7.90 -3.43 4.11
CA THR A 282 9.25 -3.88 3.72
C THR A 282 9.19 -5.30 3.14
N THR A 283 8.45 -6.19 3.77
CA THR A 283 8.25 -7.56 3.27
C THR A 283 7.60 -7.56 1.89
N ALA A 284 6.62 -6.69 1.64
CA ALA A 284 6.01 -6.60 0.31
C ALA A 284 7.04 -6.21 -0.76
N TRP A 285 7.94 -5.26 -0.49
CA TRP A 285 9.06 -4.96 -1.39
C TRP A 285 9.94 -6.18 -1.64
N LEU A 286 10.35 -6.87 -0.57
CA LEU A 286 11.24 -8.03 -0.68
C LEU A 286 10.67 -9.17 -1.52
N TYR A 287 9.34 -9.30 -1.60
CA TYR A 287 8.68 -10.40 -2.30
C TYR A 287 8.07 -10.02 -3.66
N GLY A 288 8.32 -8.79 -4.15
CA GLY A 288 8.00 -8.48 -5.54
C GLY A 288 7.05 -7.30 -5.79
N CYS A 289 6.64 -6.59 -4.75
CA CYS A 289 5.86 -5.37 -4.85
C CYS A 289 6.80 -4.18 -5.07
N SER A 290 6.56 -3.30 -6.04
CA SER A 290 7.37 -2.09 -6.22
C SER A 290 6.90 -0.93 -5.34
N GLY A 291 5.60 -0.77 -5.16
CA GLY A 291 5.02 0.33 -4.39
C GLY A 291 4.65 -0.05 -2.96
N VAL A 292 4.90 0.83 -2.00
CA VAL A 292 4.29 0.76 -0.67
C VAL A 292 3.57 2.06 -0.35
N ASN A 293 2.36 1.94 0.16
CA ASN A 293 1.52 3.09 0.46
C ASN A 293 1.61 3.46 1.94
N THR A 294 1.83 4.73 2.20
CA THR A 294 2.18 5.29 3.51
C THR A 294 1.35 6.53 3.82
N SER A 295 1.49 7.03 5.02
CA SER A 295 1.06 8.39 5.39
C SER A 295 2.11 9.06 6.28
N LEU A 296 2.15 10.37 6.29
CA LEU A 296 3.01 11.13 7.19
C LEU A 296 2.73 10.74 8.64
N PHE A 297 3.78 10.32 9.35
CA PHE A 297 3.75 9.84 10.75
C PHE A 297 2.79 8.66 11.00
N GLY A 298 2.46 7.93 9.95
CA GLY A 298 1.51 6.83 10.03
C GLY A 298 0.08 7.25 10.40
N ILE A 299 -0.27 8.53 10.26
CA ILE A 299 -1.61 9.03 10.60
C ILE A 299 -2.64 8.40 9.65
N GLY A 300 -3.66 7.76 10.22
CA GLY A 300 -4.71 7.10 9.47
C GLY A 300 -5.77 6.48 10.38
N GLU A 301 -6.73 5.79 9.82
CA GLU A 301 -7.83 5.19 10.58
C GLU A 301 -7.34 4.26 11.70
N ARG A 302 -8.03 4.23 12.82
CA ARG A 302 -7.78 3.42 14.02
C ARG A 302 -6.37 3.67 14.58
N THR A 303 -5.44 2.75 14.37
CA THR A 303 -4.05 2.82 14.84
C THR A 303 -3.08 3.38 13.79
N GLY A 304 -3.62 3.78 12.64
CA GLY A 304 -2.87 4.40 11.56
C GLY A 304 -2.36 3.45 10.49
N ASN A 305 -1.60 4.03 9.58
CA ASN A 305 -1.02 3.40 8.40
C ASN A 305 0.47 3.12 8.60
N THR A 306 1.13 2.65 7.55
CA THR A 306 2.59 2.59 7.50
C THR A 306 3.15 4.02 7.52
N PRO A 307 4.03 4.39 8.47
CA PRO A 307 4.66 5.70 8.52
C PRO A 307 5.58 5.94 7.31
N LEU A 308 5.42 7.08 6.65
CA LEU A 308 6.22 7.42 5.46
C LEU A 308 7.71 7.54 5.79
N GLU A 309 8.04 8.24 6.87
CA GLU A 309 9.40 8.42 7.35
C GLU A 309 10.11 7.09 7.65
N ALA A 310 9.39 6.12 8.19
CA ALA A 310 9.95 4.79 8.43
C ALA A 310 10.33 4.11 7.10
N MET A 311 9.48 4.23 6.07
CA MET A 311 9.77 3.63 4.76
C MET A 311 10.88 4.33 3.99
N VAL A 312 11.13 5.62 4.25
CA VAL A 312 12.32 6.34 3.74
C VAL A 312 13.60 5.67 4.27
N PHE A 313 13.66 5.38 5.57
CA PHE A 313 14.82 4.71 6.15
C PHE A 313 14.92 3.22 5.77
N GLU A 314 13.79 2.51 5.65
CA GLU A 314 13.76 1.14 5.10
C GLU A 314 14.29 1.11 3.66
N TYR A 315 13.90 2.08 2.82
CA TYR A 315 14.43 2.24 1.46
C TYR A 315 15.95 2.41 1.48
N ALA A 316 16.45 3.35 2.27
CA ALA A 316 17.87 3.64 2.38
C ALA A 316 18.67 2.40 2.84
N GLN A 317 18.15 1.64 3.81
CA GLN A 317 18.79 0.40 4.28
C GLN A 317 18.83 -0.69 3.21
N LEU A 318 17.75 -0.86 2.43
CA LEU A 318 17.68 -1.87 1.39
C LEU A 318 18.51 -1.52 0.15
N LYS A 319 18.57 -0.24 -0.21
CA LYS A 319 19.28 0.23 -1.42
C LYS A 319 20.72 0.69 -1.15
N GLY A 320 21.06 0.94 0.12
CA GLY A 320 22.35 1.50 0.51
C GLY A 320 22.55 2.96 0.12
N ASP A 321 21.49 3.65 -0.31
CA ASP A 321 21.53 5.03 -0.78
C ASP A 321 20.14 5.69 -0.60
N LEU A 322 20.12 6.97 -0.31
CA LEU A 322 18.88 7.78 -0.26
C LEU A 322 18.33 8.12 -1.65
N ASN A 323 19.13 7.92 -2.69
CA ASN A 323 18.75 8.17 -4.08
C ASN A 323 18.16 9.58 -4.32
N GLY A 324 18.77 10.57 -3.69
CA GLY A 324 18.38 11.97 -3.80
C GLY A 324 17.25 12.43 -2.88
N MET A 325 16.75 11.58 -2.00
CA MET A 325 15.82 12.01 -0.94
C MET A 325 16.51 12.93 0.07
N ASP A 326 15.81 13.98 0.51
CA ASP A 326 16.26 14.91 1.55
C ASP A 326 15.58 14.58 2.90
N THR A 327 16.26 13.79 3.73
CA THR A 327 15.72 13.36 5.02
C THR A 327 15.62 14.49 6.06
N THR A 328 16.30 15.63 5.87
CA THR A 328 16.20 16.79 6.77
C THR A 328 14.77 17.36 6.80
N VAL A 329 14.03 17.16 5.72
CA VAL A 329 12.62 17.58 5.61
C VAL A 329 11.72 16.83 6.61
N ILE A 330 12.11 15.65 7.08
CA ILE A 330 11.34 14.89 8.10
C ILE A 330 11.21 15.70 9.40
N THR A 331 12.29 16.37 9.82
CA THR A 331 12.27 17.26 11.00
C THR A 331 11.36 18.47 10.74
N GLU A 332 11.46 19.09 9.57
CA GLU A 332 10.58 20.23 9.21
C GLU A 332 9.10 19.82 9.19
N LEU A 333 8.79 18.64 8.66
CA LEU A 333 7.44 18.07 8.66
C LEU A 333 6.92 17.89 10.09
N ALA A 334 7.74 17.32 10.98
CA ALA A 334 7.36 17.11 12.38
C ALA A 334 7.07 18.45 13.08
N GLU A 335 7.92 19.47 12.87
CA GLU A 335 7.70 20.82 13.41
C GLU A 335 6.43 21.46 12.83
N TYR A 336 6.20 21.33 11.52
CA TYR A 336 5.01 21.86 10.89
C TYR A 336 3.73 21.21 11.44
N TYR A 337 3.73 19.90 11.66
CA TYR A 337 2.60 19.21 12.26
C TYR A 337 2.31 19.68 13.68
N GLU A 338 3.33 19.90 14.50
CA GLU A 338 3.12 20.37 15.86
C GLU A 338 2.68 21.86 15.90
N LYS A 339 3.30 22.73 15.10
CA LYS A 339 3.09 24.19 15.17
C LYS A 339 1.87 24.65 14.37
N GLU A 340 1.73 24.19 13.11
CA GLU A 340 0.74 24.70 12.18
C GLU A 340 -0.52 23.84 12.08
N ILE A 341 -0.38 22.54 12.36
CA ILE A 341 -1.49 21.59 12.30
C ILE A 341 -2.04 21.30 13.70
N GLY A 342 -1.24 21.52 14.73
CA GLY A 342 -1.62 21.25 16.12
C GLY A 342 -1.69 19.76 16.44
N TYR A 343 -0.97 18.92 15.70
CA TYR A 343 -0.90 17.48 15.95
C TYR A 343 0.28 17.17 16.88
N HIS A 344 0.00 16.58 18.03
CA HIS A 344 1.04 16.21 18.98
C HIS A 344 1.70 14.87 18.57
N ILE A 345 3.00 14.92 18.24
CA ILE A 345 3.82 13.74 17.98
C ILE A 345 4.29 13.18 19.33
N PRO A 346 4.02 11.89 19.66
CA PRO A 346 4.52 11.28 20.90
C PRO A 346 6.05 11.41 20.99
N GLU A 347 6.55 11.82 22.14
CA GLU A 347 7.97 12.18 22.32
C GLU A 347 8.99 11.10 21.95
N ARG A 348 8.58 9.83 21.93
CA ARG A 348 9.44 8.68 21.61
C ARG A 348 9.10 8.02 20.28
N THR A 349 8.35 8.71 19.41
CA THR A 349 8.12 8.23 18.04
C THR A 349 9.45 8.13 17.32
N PRO A 350 9.80 7.00 16.72
CA PRO A 350 11.06 6.86 15.99
C PRO A 350 11.25 7.99 14.97
N PHE A 351 12.47 8.49 14.87
CA PHE A 351 12.95 9.54 13.95
C PHE A 351 12.39 10.96 14.19
N VAL A 352 11.18 11.13 14.70
CA VAL A 352 10.48 12.43 14.75
C VAL A 352 10.12 12.90 16.15
N GLY A 353 10.10 12.02 17.13
CA GLY A 353 9.79 12.37 18.52
C GLY A 353 10.94 13.14 19.18
N LYS A 354 10.63 14.15 19.98
CA LYS A 354 11.64 15.00 20.67
C LYS A 354 12.64 14.23 21.50
N ASN A 355 12.27 13.04 21.98
CA ASN A 355 13.06 12.20 22.85
C ASN A 355 13.41 10.83 22.22
N PHE A 356 13.30 10.69 20.89
CA PHE A 356 13.56 9.39 20.26
C PHE A 356 15.03 8.93 20.46
N ASN A 357 15.95 9.88 20.57
CA ASN A 357 17.40 9.65 20.73
C ASN A 357 17.87 9.88 22.18
N VAL A 358 16.96 10.16 23.13
CA VAL A 358 17.32 10.51 24.51
C VAL A 358 17.48 9.29 25.37
N THR A 359 18.66 9.15 25.98
CA THR A 359 18.93 8.21 27.08
C THR A 359 19.18 8.95 28.42
N ARG A 360 18.75 8.35 29.54
CA ARG A 360 18.93 8.92 30.88
C ARG A 360 19.81 8.04 31.79
N ALA A 361 20.34 6.95 31.27
CA ALA A 361 21.22 6.08 32.07
C ALA A 361 22.63 6.73 32.15
N GLY A 362 23.18 6.84 33.37
CA GLY A 362 24.49 7.44 33.59
C GLY A 362 25.63 6.78 32.80
N VAL A 363 25.59 5.46 32.63
CA VAL A 363 26.55 4.69 31.83
C VAL A 363 26.46 5.10 30.35
N HIS A 364 25.26 5.34 29.84
CA HIS A 364 25.05 5.77 28.45
C HIS A 364 25.49 7.23 28.25
N ALA A 365 25.23 8.12 29.21
CA ALA A 365 25.68 9.49 29.16
C ALA A 365 27.23 9.58 29.13
N ASP A 366 27.91 8.78 29.96
CA ASP A 366 29.38 8.67 29.97
C ASP A 366 29.91 8.15 28.61
N GLY A 367 29.21 7.20 27.99
CA GLY A 367 29.53 6.69 26.65
C GLY A 367 29.40 7.78 25.58
N LEU A 368 28.28 8.51 25.54
CA LEU A 368 28.05 9.59 24.59
C LEU A 368 29.06 10.73 24.71
N LEU A 369 29.49 11.07 25.95
CA LEU A 369 30.55 12.06 26.19
C LEU A 369 31.92 11.63 25.63
N LYS A 370 32.15 10.32 25.48
CA LYS A 370 33.38 9.77 24.92
C LYS A 370 33.32 9.67 23.40
N ASN A 371 32.22 9.21 22.87
CA ASN A 371 31.94 9.14 21.43
C ASN A 371 30.45 8.93 21.20
N GLU A 372 29.84 9.80 20.41
CA GLU A 372 28.40 9.77 20.09
C GLU A 372 27.97 8.49 19.40
N GLU A 373 28.82 7.90 18.57
CA GLU A 373 28.54 6.63 17.85
C GLU A 373 28.23 5.45 18.77
N ILE A 374 28.58 5.56 20.07
CA ILE A 374 28.36 4.46 21.04
C ILE A 374 26.85 4.23 21.25
N TYR A 375 26.04 5.28 21.21
CA TYR A 375 24.62 5.19 21.52
C TYR A 375 23.69 5.93 20.54
N ASN A 376 24.21 6.79 19.66
CA ASN A 376 23.45 7.32 18.55
C ASN A 376 23.40 6.31 17.41
N ILE A 377 22.23 6.12 16.81
CA ILE A 377 22.04 5.13 15.75
C ILE A 377 22.60 5.63 14.39
N PHE A 378 22.70 6.93 14.22
CA PHE A 378 23.33 7.63 13.10
C PHE A 378 23.54 9.09 13.49
N ASP A 379 24.22 9.87 12.66
CA ASP A 379 24.37 11.32 12.82
C ASP A 379 23.04 12.03 12.57
N THR A 380 22.50 12.71 13.61
CA THR A 380 21.12 13.24 13.63
C THR A 380 21.06 14.76 13.62
#